data_81845d251e4e73c96e4536ce1ebe3a38
#
_entry.id   81845d251e4e73c96e4536ce1ebe3a38
#
_cell.length_a   1.000
_cell.length_b   1.000
_cell.length_c   1.000
_cell.angle_alpha   90.00
_cell.angle_beta   90.00
_cell.angle_gamma   90.00
#
_symmetry.space_group_name_H-M   'P 1'
#
loop_
_entity.id
_entity.type
_entity.pdbx_description
1 polymer ?
#
loop_
_entity_poly.entity_id
_entity_poly.type
_entity_poly.pdbx_seq_one_letter_code
_entity_poly.pdbx_strand_id
1 'polypeptide(L)'
;MDPVILIKALILGVVEGLTEFLPVSSTGHLILAGDLLDFNDDKGKLFEIVIQCGAILAVCWEYRAKLAAVIAGLGSQREAQRFALNLAVAFIPLAVLGLAFGKAIKAQLFQPVPVALAFIIGGFIILWAEKREHTVRIREVEDLHWTDALKLGIAQAFALIPGTSRSGATIIGGLLFGLSRKAATEFSFFLAIPTLFAASAYQLYKERALLSLDDTGMWSVGFVSAFCSAFLCVRWLLRYISSHDFTPFAWYRIAFGLAVLGTAYSGTVNWSAH
;
A
#
# COMPACT_ATOMS: atom_id res chain seq x y z
N MET A 1 25.83 10.21 -14.40
CA MET A 1 24.98 9.90 -13.25
C MET A 1 25.76 9.01 -12.29
N ASP A 2 25.70 9.30 -11.01
CA ASP A 2 26.45 8.53 -10.01
C ASP A 2 25.88 7.09 -9.89
N PRO A 3 26.69 6.03 -10.10
CA PRO A 3 26.25 4.66 -9.96
C PRO A 3 25.68 4.33 -8.57
N VAL A 4 26.15 5.01 -7.52
CA VAL A 4 25.67 4.81 -6.14
C VAL A 4 24.20 5.23 -6.01
N ILE A 5 23.81 6.36 -6.62
CA ILE A 5 22.42 6.83 -6.63
C ILE A 5 21.51 5.83 -7.35
N LEU A 6 21.98 5.22 -8.45
CA LEU A 6 21.20 4.22 -9.19
C LEU A 6 21.01 2.93 -8.38
N ILE A 7 22.01 2.51 -7.61
CA ILE A 7 21.90 1.35 -6.71
C ILE A 7 20.89 1.65 -5.58
N LYS A 8 20.98 2.82 -4.96
CA LYS A 8 20.00 3.27 -3.94
C LYS A 8 18.57 3.26 -4.51
N ALA A 9 18.38 3.83 -5.71
CA ALA A 9 17.11 3.86 -6.41
C ALA A 9 16.57 2.45 -6.71
N LEU A 10 17.43 1.53 -7.15
CA LEU A 10 17.09 0.13 -7.39
C LEU A 10 16.59 -0.53 -6.09
N ILE A 11 17.33 -0.39 -5.00
CA ILE A 11 16.99 -1.00 -3.70
C ILE A 11 15.65 -0.47 -3.20
N LEU A 12 15.46 0.86 -3.16
CA LEU A 12 14.22 1.47 -2.69
C LEU A 12 13.02 1.08 -3.57
N GLY A 13 13.19 1.03 -4.90
CA GLY A 13 12.15 0.56 -5.81
C GLY A 13 11.77 -0.91 -5.54
N VAL A 14 12.74 -1.79 -5.29
CA VAL A 14 12.47 -3.19 -4.92
C VAL A 14 11.76 -3.26 -3.57
N VAL A 15 12.17 -2.48 -2.58
CA VAL A 15 11.50 -2.42 -1.26
C VAL A 15 10.05 -1.99 -1.41
N GLU A 16 9.79 -0.91 -2.14
CA GLU A 16 8.42 -0.43 -2.40
C GLU A 16 7.58 -1.51 -3.06
N GLY A 17 8.04 -2.07 -4.19
CA GLY A 17 7.25 -3.04 -4.95
C GLY A 17 6.97 -4.34 -4.18
N LEU A 18 7.87 -4.78 -3.33
CA LEU A 18 7.65 -5.95 -2.48
C LEU A 18 6.71 -5.67 -1.32
N THR A 19 6.75 -4.47 -0.72
CA THR A 19 6.07 -4.20 0.54
C THR A 19 4.73 -3.49 0.39
N GLU A 20 4.45 -2.81 -0.74
CA GLU A 20 3.21 -2.05 -0.94
C GLU A 20 1.96 -2.93 -0.95
N PHE A 21 2.03 -4.09 -1.59
CA PHE A 21 0.87 -4.99 -1.75
C PHE A 21 0.79 -6.09 -0.68
N LEU A 22 1.88 -6.37 0.01
CA LEU A 22 1.88 -7.25 1.18
C LEU A 22 1.26 -6.54 2.40
N PRO A 23 0.63 -7.28 3.32
CA PRO A 23 0.05 -6.68 4.52
C PRO A 23 1.12 -6.32 5.57
N VAL A 24 2.26 -5.69 5.12
CA VAL A 24 3.43 -5.39 5.96
C VAL A 24 3.78 -3.91 6.08
N SER A 25 3.12 -3.02 5.32
CA SER A 25 3.34 -1.56 5.28
C SER A 25 4.66 -1.12 4.66
N SER A 26 4.61 -0.63 3.43
CA SER A 26 5.77 -0.06 2.70
C SER A 26 6.37 1.16 3.40
N THR A 27 5.54 2.04 3.97
CA THR A 27 5.98 3.28 4.62
C THR A 27 7.11 3.07 5.63
N GLY A 28 6.95 2.13 6.58
CA GLY A 28 7.98 1.89 7.58
C GLY A 28 9.27 1.31 6.99
N HIS A 29 9.15 0.51 5.92
CA HIS A 29 10.32 -0.05 5.23
C HIS A 29 11.08 1.01 4.45
N LEU A 30 10.36 1.92 3.77
CA LEU A 30 10.99 3.02 3.02
C LEU A 30 11.66 4.02 3.96
N ILE A 31 11.04 4.36 5.11
CA ILE A 31 11.68 5.20 6.12
C ILE A 31 13.00 4.59 6.56
N LEU A 32 12.99 3.31 6.95
CA LEU A 32 14.20 2.62 7.41
C LEU A 32 15.24 2.50 6.29
N ALA A 33 14.85 2.06 5.11
CA ALA A 33 15.75 1.88 3.98
C ALA A 33 16.30 3.21 3.47
N GLY A 34 15.47 4.26 3.42
CA GLY A 34 15.87 5.60 3.02
C GLY A 34 16.91 6.20 3.94
N ASP A 35 16.73 6.05 5.26
CA ASP A 35 17.72 6.52 6.24
C ASP A 35 19.03 5.74 6.15
N LEU A 36 18.98 4.41 6.11
CA LEU A 36 20.18 3.57 5.97
C LEU A 36 20.95 3.81 4.68
N LEU A 37 20.27 4.26 3.64
CA LEU A 37 20.88 4.59 2.35
C LEU A 37 21.26 6.07 2.24
N ASP A 38 20.99 6.89 3.26
CA ASP A 38 21.15 8.35 3.18
C ASP A 38 20.43 8.93 1.94
N PHE A 39 19.10 8.70 1.90
CA PHE A 39 18.23 9.06 0.77
C PHE A 39 16.92 9.70 1.26
N ASN A 40 16.99 10.53 2.32
CA ASN A 40 15.84 11.12 3.01
C ASN A 40 15.65 12.61 2.74
N ASP A 41 16.32 13.17 1.74
CA ASP A 41 16.16 14.56 1.33
C ASP A 41 14.80 14.79 0.63
N ASP A 42 14.50 16.02 0.26
CA ASP A 42 13.25 16.36 -0.44
C ASP A 42 13.14 15.65 -1.80
N LYS A 43 14.26 15.31 -2.44
CA LYS A 43 14.27 14.49 -3.66
C LYS A 43 13.90 13.04 -3.36
N GLY A 44 14.32 12.51 -2.21
CA GLY A 44 13.93 11.18 -1.72
C GLY A 44 12.43 11.06 -1.55
N LYS A 45 11.76 12.07 -0.98
CA LYS A 45 10.30 12.11 -0.84
C LYS A 45 9.58 12.09 -2.20
N LEU A 46 10.08 12.84 -3.17
CA LEU A 46 9.54 12.82 -4.54
C LEU A 46 9.79 11.47 -5.21
N PHE A 47 10.95 10.87 -4.96
CA PHE A 47 11.30 9.56 -5.47
C PHE A 47 10.35 8.46 -4.97
N GLU A 48 9.95 8.49 -3.68
CA GLU A 48 8.96 7.56 -3.14
C GLU A 48 7.62 7.62 -3.90
N ILE A 49 7.18 8.81 -4.32
CA ILE A 49 5.97 8.96 -5.13
C ILE A 49 6.14 8.29 -6.51
N VAL A 50 7.31 8.44 -7.12
CA VAL A 50 7.60 7.86 -8.44
C VAL A 50 7.63 6.34 -8.39
N ILE A 51 8.31 5.74 -7.39
CA ILE A 51 8.36 4.28 -7.24
C ILE A 51 6.98 3.70 -6.90
N GLN A 52 6.17 4.41 -6.11
CA GLN A 52 4.78 4.04 -5.85
C GLN A 52 3.95 3.99 -7.14
N CYS A 53 4.12 4.95 -8.06
CA CYS A 53 3.49 4.90 -9.38
C CYS A 53 3.91 3.65 -10.17
N GLY A 54 5.18 3.25 -10.11
CA GLY A 54 5.67 2.02 -10.71
C GLY A 54 4.96 0.79 -10.15
N ALA A 55 4.86 0.71 -8.83
CA ALA A 55 4.17 -0.39 -8.14
C ALA A 55 2.68 -0.47 -8.51
N ILE A 56 1.97 0.68 -8.59
CA ILE A 56 0.54 0.71 -8.99
C ILE A 56 0.36 0.22 -10.43
N LEU A 57 1.23 0.64 -11.34
CA LEU A 57 1.15 0.21 -12.74
C LEU A 57 1.37 -1.29 -12.90
N ALA A 58 2.11 -1.95 -12.01
CA ALA A 58 2.24 -3.41 -11.99
C ALA A 58 0.88 -4.10 -11.76
N VAL A 59 0.06 -3.59 -10.86
CA VAL A 59 -1.32 -4.08 -10.65
C VAL A 59 -2.19 -3.81 -11.86
N CYS A 60 -2.10 -2.60 -12.42
CA CYS A 60 -2.84 -2.27 -13.65
C CYS A 60 -2.47 -3.24 -14.78
N TRP A 61 -1.21 -3.61 -14.91
CA TRP A 61 -0.73 -4.54 -15.92
C TRP A 61 -1.20 -5.96 -15.66
N GLU A 62 -1.14 -6.45 -14.42
CA GLU A 62 -1.64 -7.79 -14.07
C GLU A 62 -3.12 -7.92 -14.37
N TYR A 63 -3.92 -6.93 -14.02
CA TYR A 63 -5.37 -6.93 -14.21
C TYR A 63 -5.85 -6.17 -15.45
N ARG A 64 -4.97 -5.92 -16.43
CA ARG A 64 -5.27 -5.10 -17.63
C ARG A 64 -6.50 -5.55 -18.41
N ALA A 65 -6.71 -6.86 -18.54
CA ALA A 65 -7.87 -7.40 -19.25
C ALA A 65 -9.18 -7.07 -18.50
N LYS A 66 -9.20 -7.25 -17.17
CA LYS A 66 -10.35 -6.91 -16.32
C LYS A 66 -10.62 -5.42 -16.31
N LEU A 67 -9.58 -4.60 -16.15
CA LEU A 67 -9.72 -3.14 -16.17
C LEU A 67 -10.22 -2.64 -17.52
N ALA A 68 -9.70 -3.17 -18.63
CA ALA A 68 -10.18 -2.83 -19.97
C ALA A 68 -11.66 -3.24 -20.17
N ALA A 69 -12.06 -4.43 -19.70
CA ALA A 69 -13.45 -4.88 -19.78
C ALA A 69 -14.39 -3.98 -18.94
N VAL A 70 -13.95 -3.59 -17.72
CA VAL A 70 -14.72 -2.65 -16.88
C VAL A 70 -14.88 -1.31 -17.60
N ILE A 71 -13.79 -0.72 -18.10
CA ILE A 71 -13.83 0.58 -18.80
C ILE A 71 -14.76 0.52 -20.03
N ALA A 72 -14.63 -0.52 -20.85
CA ALA A 72 -15.48 -0.71 -22.03
C ALA A 72 -16.97 -0.93 -21.65
N GLY A 73 -17.21 -1.57 -20.50
CA GLY A 73 -18.56 -1.88 -20.04
C GLY A 73 -19.27 -0.75 -19.28
N LEU A 74 -18.57 0.33 -18.90
CA LEU A 74 -19.15 1.41 -18.06
C LEU A 74 -20.43 2.03 -18.64
N GLY A 75 -20.52 2.14 -19.98
CA GLY A 75 -21.67 2.72 -20.65
C GLY A 75 -22.91 1.82 -20.72
N SER A 76 -22.76 0.50 -20.61
CA SER A 76 -23.83 -0.44 -20.94
C SER A 76 -23.98 -1.64 -20.01
N GLN A 77 -22.93 -2.02 -19.26
CA GLN A 77 -22.93 -3.24 -18.46
C GLN A 77 -23.08 -2.93 -16.97
N ARG A 78 -24.15 -3.44 -16.36
CA ARG A 78 -24.43 -3.22 -14.92
C ARG A 78 -23.31 -3.75 -14.00
N GLU A 79 -22.64 -4.83 -14.38
CA GLU A 79 -21.54 -5.41 -13.61
C GLU A 79 -20.34 -4.48 -13.58
N ALA A 80 -19.95 -3.90 -14.72
CA ALA A 80 -18.86 -2.93 -14.81
C ALA A 80 -19.17 -1.64 -14.00
N GLN A 81 -20.41 -1.15 -14.11
CA GLN A 81 -20.86 0.01 -13.34
C GLN A 81 -20.85 -0.26 -11.83
N ARG A 82 -21.33 -1.44 -11.39
CA ARG A 82 -21.32 -1.85 -9.98
C ARG A 82 -19.90 -1.98 -9.46
N PHE A 83 -19.00 -2.58 -10.22
CA PHE A 83 -17.59 -2.71 -9.83
C PHE A 83 -16.92 -1.33 -9.67
N ALA A 84 -17.10 -0.44 -10.64
CA ALA A 84 -16.56 0.92 -10.57
C ALA A 84 -17.17 1.73 -9.40
N LEU A 85 -18.49 1.60 -9.18
CA LEU A 85 -19.18 2.21 -8.03
C LEU A 85 -18.60 1.69 -6.71
N ASN A 86 -18.40 0.39 -6.57
CA ASN A 86 -17.83 -0.20 -5.36
C ASN A 86 -16.42 0.34 -5.06
N LEU A 87 -15.57 0.50 -6.09
CA LEU A 87 -14.26 1.12 -5.91
C LEU A 87 -14.36 2.58 -5.51
N ALA A 88 -15.27 3.35 -6.13
CA ALA A 88 -15.50 4.74 -5.77
C ALA A 88 -16.00 4.88 -4.32
N VAL A 89 -17.00 4.07 -3.92
CA VAL A 89 -17.56 4.07 -2.55
C VAL A 89 -16.48 3.69 -1.53
N ALA A 90 -15.64 2.70 -1.81
CA ALA A 90 -14.56 2.29 -0.91
C ALA A 90 -13.41 3.31 -0.84
N PHE A 91 -13.21 4.13 -1.88
CA PHE A 91 -12.22 5.19 -1.89
C PHE A 91 -12.61 6.40 -1.02
N ILE A 92 -13.92 6.75 -0.98
CA ILE A 92 -14.42 7.97 -0.32
C ILE A 92 -14.00 8.11 1.15
N PRO A 93 -14.14 7.10 2.05
CA PRO A 93 -13.80 7.28 3.46
C PRO A 93 -12.35 7.73 3.68
N LEU A 94 -11.41 7.09 3.01
CA LEU A 94 -9.99 7.45 3.12
C LEU A 94 -9.71 8.83 2.52
N ALA A 95 -10.32 9.16 1.38
CA ALA A 95 -10.13 10.45 0.72
C ALA A 95 -10.65 11.59 1.60
N VAL A 96 -11.86 11.47 2.15
CA VAL A 96 -12.47 12.49 3.02
C VAL A 96 -11.64 12.66 4.30
N LEU A 97 -11.30 11.57 4.99
CA LEU A 97 -10.52 11.64 6.23
C LEU A 97 -9.09 12.11 5.98
N GLY A 98 -8.48 11.70 4.87
CA GLY A 98 -7.13 12.14 4.49
C GLY A 98 -7.07 13.64 4.18
N LEU A 99 -8.07 14.18 3.48
CA LEU A 99 -8.17 15.61 3.20
C LEU A 99 -8.47 16.43 4.47
N ALA A 100 -9.35 15.92 5.34
CA ALA A 100 -9.75 16.63 6.56
C ALA A 100 -8.64 16.59 7.64
N PHE A 101 -8.00 15.45 7.84
CA PHE A 101 -7.12 15.20 8.99
C PHE A 101 -5.68 14.84 8.61
N GLY A 102 -5.35 14.69 7.32
CA GLY A 102 -4.05 14.20 6.87
C GLY A 102 -2.86 14.99 7.40
N LYS A 103 -2.97 16.33 7.49
CA LYS A 103 -1.92 17.18 8.06
C LYS A 103 -1.70 16.91 9.55
N ALA A 104 -2.77 16.79 10.33
CA ALA A 104 -2.70 16.51 11.76
C ALA A 104 -2.17 15.10 12.04
N ILE A 105 -2.63 14.13 11.26
CA ILE A 105 -2.16 12.73 11.32
C ILE A 105 -0.66 12.68 11.02
N LYS A 106 -0.21 13.34 9.94
CA LYS A 106 1.20 13.37 9.58
C LYS A 106 2.04 14.01 10.69
N ALA A 107 1.62 15.15 11.22
CA ALA A 107 2.38 15.84 12.26
C ALA A 107 2.53 15.05 13.57
N GLN A 108 1.53 14.23 13.93
CA GLN A 108 1.50 13.54 15.23
C GLN A 108 1.95 12.07 15.15
N LEU A 109 1.67 11.38 14.04
CA LEU A 109 1.83 9.92 13.94
C LEU A 109 2.99 9.47 13.05
N PHE A 110 3.59 10.37 12.24
CA PHE A 110 4.82 10.06 11.50
C PHE A 110 6.05 10.15 12.41
N GLN A 111 6.04 9.34 13.44
CA GLN A 111 7.11 9.20 14.41
C GLN A 111 7.38 7.72 14.68
N PRO A 112 8.59 7.33 15.12
CA PRO A 112 8.97 5.92 15.22
C PRO A 112 8.06 5.11 16.14
N VAL A 113 7.66 5.66 17.29
CA VAL A 113 6.83 4.95 18.28
C VAL A 113 5.42 4.67 17.75
N PRO A 114 4.65 5.65 17.22
CA PRO A 114 3.36 5.37 16.57
C PRO A 114 3.48 4.39 15.41
N VAL A 115 4.48 4.52 14.54
CA VAL A 115 4.73 3.61 13.42
C VAL A 115 4.95 2.19 13.91
N ALA A 116 5.86 2.01 14.88
CA ALA A 116 6.16 0.70 15.45
C ALA A 116 4.95 0.06 16.13
N LEU A 117 4.19 0.86 16.91
CA LEU A 117 2.96 0.37 17.53
C LEU A 117 1.92 -0.06 16.48
N ALA A 118 1.77 0.68 15.38
CA ALA A 118 0.88 0.31 14.29
C ALA A 118 1.31 -1.01 13.62
N PHE A 119 2.62 -1.27 13.48
CA PHE A 119 3.13 -2.56 13.02
C PHE A 119 2.77 -3.68 13.98
N ILE A 120 3.07 -3.52 15.27
CA ILE A 120 2.87 -4.55 16.30
C ILE A 120 1.38 -4.83 16.49
N ILE A 121 0.56 -3.79 16.69
CA ILE A 121 -0.89 -3.93 16.87
C ILE A 121 -1.52 -4.55 15.64
N GLY A 122 -1.13 -4.09 14.44
CA GLY A 122 -1.60 -4.67 13.18
C GLY A 122 -1.22 -6.15 13.04
N GLY A 123 -0.03 -6.56 13.50
CA GLY A 123 0.38 -7.96 13.56
C GLY A 123 -0.53 -8.78 14.48
N PHE A 124 -0.83 -8.30 15.69
CA PHE A 124 -1.77 -8.97 16.60
C PHE A 124 -3.20 -9.03 16.04
N ILE A 125 -3.66 -7.98 15.35
CA ILE A 125 -4.96 -7.97 14.68
C ILE A 125 -5.02 -9.06 13.59
N ILE A 126 -3.96 -9.24 12.80
CA ILE A 126 -3.88 -10.31 11.79
C ILE A 126 -3.95 -11.68 12.48
N LEU A 127 -3.16 -11.92 13.54
CA LEU A 127 -3.20 -13.20 14.29
C LEU A 127 -4.57 -13.47 14.88
N TRP A 128 -5.22 -12.45 15.43
CA TRP A 128 -6.57 -12.58 15.96
C TRP A 128 -7.59 -12.87 14.87
N ALA A 129 -7.52 -12.16 13.74
CA ALA A 129 -8.40 -12.39 12.61
C ALA A 129 -8.26 -13.82 12.07
N GLU A 130 -7.03 -14.29 11.82
CA GLU A 130 -6.80 -15.63 11.28
C GLU A 130 -7.21 -16.78 12.20
N LYS A 131 -7.22 -16.56 13.53
CA LYS A 131 -7.70 -17.55 14.49
C LYS A 131 -9.23 -17.68 14.55
N ARG A 132 -9.98 -16.74 13.96
CA ARG A 132 -11.44 -16.78 13.95
C ARG A 132 -11.96 -17.67 12.83
N GLU A 133 -13.06 -18.34 13.09
CA GLU A 133 -13.83 -18.98 12.02
C GLU A 133 -14.47 -17.91 11.13
N HIS A 134 -14.19 -17.96 9.85
CA HIS A 134 -14.73 -17.04 8.87
C HIS A 134 -15.85 -17.71 8.06
N THR A 135 -17.07 -17.23 8.20
CA THR A 135 -18.15 -17.59 7.28
C THR A 135 -17.98 -16.78 6.00
N VAL A 136 -17.47 -17.43 4.94
CA VAL A 136 -17.28 -16.79 3.64
C VAL A 136 -18.63 -16.55 2.98
N ARG A 137 -19.04 -15.29 2.85
CA ARG A 137 -20.26 -14.84 2.16
C ARG A 137 -19.97 -14.37 0.73
N ILE A 138 -18.80 -13.79 0.50
CA ILE A 138 -18.38 -13.16 -0.75
C ILE A 138 -17.13 -13.88 -1.23
N ARG A 139 -17.27 -14.62 -2.33
CA ARG A 139 -16.17 -15.45 -2.86
C ARG A 139 -15.33 -14.73 -3.89
N GLU A 140 -15.95 -13.90 -4.73
CA GLU A 140 -15.32 -13.16 -5.81
C GLU A 140 -15.62 -11.67 -5.67
N VAL A 141 -14.78 -10.82 -6.25
CA VAL A 141 -14.94 -9.36 -6.15
C VAL A 141 -16.19 -8.84 -6.86
N GLU A 142 -16.71 -9.61 -7.80
CA GLU A 142 -17.95 -9.33 -8.52
C GLU A 142 -19.19 -9.48 -7.65
N ASP A 143 -19.13 -10.26 -6.58
CA ASP A 143 -20.23 -10.49 -5.66
C ASP A 143 -20.41 -9.36 -4.64
N LEU A 144 -19.48 -8.39 -4.58
CA LEU A 144 -19.52 -7.29 -3.63
C LEU A 144 -20.73 -6.36 -3.89
N HIS A 145 -21.42 -6.01 -2.78
CA HIS A 145 -22.37 -4.92 -2.76
C HIS A 145 -21.70 -3.62 -2.31
N TRP A 146 -22.30 -2.47 -2.63
CA TRP A 146 -21.78 -1.16 -2.23
C TRP A 146 -21.63 -1.01 -0.71
N THR A 147 -22.47 -1.69 0.09
CA THR A 147 -22.36 -1.71 1.55
C THR A 147 -21.12 -2.42 2.05
N ASP A 148 -20.70 -3.50 1.37
CA ASP A 148 -19.47 -4.22 1.68
C ASP A 148 -18.25 -3.38 1.24
N ALA A 149 -18.35 -2.73 0.08
CA ALA A 149 -17.34 -1.79 -0.40
C ALA A 149 -17.13 -0.61 0.57
N LEU A 150 -18.22 -0.06 1.14
CA LEU A 150 -18.13 1.01 2.16
C LEU A 150 -17.41 0.52 3.42
N LYS A 151 -17.72 -0.69 3.91
CA LYS A 151 -17.02 -1.28 5.07
C LYS A 151 -15.52 -1.44 4.80
N LEU A 152 -15.16 -1.89 3.60
CA LEU A 152 -13.76 -2.00 3.17
C LEU A 152 -13.09 -0.63 3.07
N GLY A 153 -13.80 0.38 2.61
CA GLY A 153 -13.33 1.77 2.60
C GLY A 153 -13.09 2.32 4.00
N ILE A 154 -13.96 2.02 4.96
CA ILE A 154 -13.78 2.39 6.37
C ILE A 154 -12.55 1.66 6.95
N ALA A 155 -12.39 0.36 6.65
CA ALA A 155 -11.20 -0.38 7.04
C ALA A 155 -9.93 0.22 6.40
N GLN A 156 -9.98 0.62 5.12
CA GLN A 156 -8.86 1.30 4.46
C GLN A 156 -8.48 2.61 5.15
N ALA A 157 -9.44 3.35 5.72
CA ALA A 157 -9.16 4.62 6.37
C ALA A 157 -8.19 4.50 7.56
N PHE A 158 -8.08 3.33 8.20
CA PHE A 158 -7.05 3.08 9.21
C PHE A 158 -5.63 3.15 8.62
N ALA A 159 -5.46 3.02 7.32
CA ALA A 159 -4.16 3.18 6.65
C ALA A 159 -3.64 4.63 6.67
N LEU A 160 -4.45 5.61 7.06
CA LEU A 160 -3.98 6.96 7.37
C LEU A 160 -3.01 6.98 8.56
N ILE A 161 -3.10 6.00 9.46
CA ILE A 161 -2.14 5.80 10.54
C ILE A 161 -0.90 5.14 9.94
N PRO A 162 0.28 5.82 9.93
CA PRO A 162 1.49 5.27 9.34
C PRO A 162 1.91 3.97 10.05
N GLY A 163 2.35 2.98 9.28
CA GLY A 163 2.67 1.64 9.80
C GLY A 163 1.49 0.66 9.78
N THR A 164 0.23 1.11 9.62
CA THR A 164 -0.93 0.22 9.59
C THR A 164 -0.94 -0.73 8.39
N SER A 165 -0.42 -0.33 7.24
CA SER A 165 -0.55 -0.99 5.93
C SER A 165 -1.94 -0.85 5.32
N ARG A 166 -2.02 -0.20 4.15
CA ARG A 166 -3.25 -0.08 3.38
C ARG A 166 -3.80 -1.46 2.97
N SER A 167 -2.92 -2.28 2.39
CA SER A 167 -3.25 -3.64 2.00
C SER A 167 -3.65 -4.50 3.20
N GLY A 168 -2.92 -4.39 4.32
CA GLY A 168 -3.26 -5.09 5.57
C GLY A 168 -4.64 -4.71 6.09
N ALA A 169 -4.98 -3.42 6.15
CA ALA A 169 -6.26 -2.95 6.64
C ALA A 169 -7.43 -3.44 5.77
N THR A 170 -7.29 -3.36 4.43
CA THR A 170 -8.35 -3.77 3.49
C THR A 170 -8.50 -5.29 3.42
N ILE A 171 -7.40 -6.05 3.39
CA ILE A 171 -7.43 -7.51 3.32
C ILE A 171 -8.03 -8.08 4.60
N ILE A 172 -7.50 -7.70 5.77
CA ILE A 172 -7.97 -8.23 7.05
C ILE A 172 -9.39 -7.75 7.36
N GLY A 173 -9.71 -6.49 7.05
CA GLY A 173 -11.09 -6.01 7.09
C GLY A 173 -12.01 -6.84 6.20
N GLY A 174 -11.58 -7.19 5.00
CA GLY A 174 -12.32 -8.06 4.08
C GLY A 174 -12.60 -9.44 4.68
N LEU A 175 -11.61 -10.09 5.29
CA LEU A 175 -11.80 -11.37 5.97
C LEU A 175 -12.85 -11.27 7.09
N LEU A 176 -12.74 -10.24 7.93
CA LEU A 176 -13.66 -10.00 9.04
C LEU A 176 -15.09 -9.70 8.56
N PHE A 177 -15.25 -9.14 7.37
CA PHE A 177 -16.56 -8.86 6.75
C PHE A 177 -17.08 -10.02 5.90
N GLY A 178 -16.40 -11.17 5.89
CA GLY A 178 -16.84 -12.40 5.23
C GLY A 178 -16.48 -12.50 3.75
N LEU A 179 -15.42 -11.82 3.30
CA LEU A 179 -14.80 -12.07 2.01
C LEU A 179 -13.88 -13.28 2.07
N SER A 180 -13.77 -14.01 0.97
CA SER A 180 -12.68 -14.99 0.80
C SER A 180 -11.32 -14.28 0.81
N ARG A 181 -10.23 -15.00 1.15
CA ARG A 181 -8.86 -14.44 1.08
C ARG A 181 -8.56 -13.87 -0.31
N LYS A 182 -8.96 -14.60 -1.35
CA LYS A 182 -8.81 -14.17 -2.74
C LYS A 182 -9.55 -12.85 -2.99
N ALA A 183 -10.86 -12.80 -2.73
CA ALA A 183 -11.67 -11.61 -2.96
C ALA A 183 -11.18 -10.39 -2.17
N ALA A 184 -10.79 -10.57 -0.90
CA ALA A 184 -10.25 -9.51 -0.06
C ALA A 184 -8.93 -8.95 -0.63
N THR A 185 -8.03 -9.83 -1.08
CA THR A 185 -6.74 -9.44 -1.66
C THR A 185 -6.91 -8.76 -3.01
N GLU A 186 -7.71 -9.33 -3.91
CA GLU A 186 -7.97 -8.74 -5.22
C GLU A 186 -8.65 -7.38 -5.09
N PHE A 187 -9.68 -7.25 -4.23
CA PHE A 187 -10.34 -5.97 -4.02
C PHE A 187 -9.39 -4.92 -3.43
N SER A 188 -8.50 -5.32 -2.51
CA SER A 188 -7.44 -4.45 -2.01
C SER A 188 -6.54 -3.93 -3.14
N PHE A 189 -6.17 -4.78 -4.09
CA PHE A 189 -5.37 -4.38 -5.24
C PHE A 189 -6.11 -3.41 -6.17
N PHE A 190 -7.38 -3.70 -6.49
CA PHE A 190 -8.19 -2.78 -7.29
C PHE A 190 -8.40 -1.43 -6.59
N LEU A 191 -8.63 -1.44 -5.28
CA LEU A 191 -8.81 -0.22 -4.50
C LEU A 191 -7.50 0.59 -4.36
N ALA A 192 -6.34 -0.07 -4.45
CA ALA A 192 -5.05 0.60 -4.52
C ALA A 192 -4.95 1.56 -5.72
N ILE A 193 -5.52 1.17 -6.85
CA ILE A 193 -5.41 1.96 -8.09
C ILE A 193 -5.93 3.40 -7.89
N PRO A 194 -7.23 3.65 -7.61
CA PRO A 194 -7.69 5.02 -7.41
C PRO A 194 -7.05 5.70 -6.19
N THR A 195 -6.78 4.94 -5.12
CA THR A 195 -6.26 5.50 -3.88
C THR A 195 -4.85 6.05 -4.05
N LEU A 196 -3.94 5.23 -4.57
CA LEU A 196 -2.55 5.60 -4.69
C LEU A 196 -2.33 6.56 -5.88
N PHE A 197 -3.05 6.38 -7.00
CA PHE A 197 -2.98 7.37 -8.09
C PHE A 197 -3.44 8.75 -7.65
N ALA A 198 -4.54 8.85 -6.90
CA ALA A 198 -5.00 10.14 -6.40
C ALA A 198 -3.99 10.76 -5.41
N ALA A 199 -3.44 9.96 -4.49
CA ALA A 199 -2.43 10.42 -3.55
C ALA A 199 -1.15 10.86 -4.27
N SER A 200 -0.64 10.04 -5.20
CA SER A 200 0.56 10.35 -5.98
C SER A 200 0.38 11.59 -6.86
N ALA A 201 -0.76 11.71 -7.53
CA ALA A 201 -1.06 12.90 -8.37
C ALA A 201 -1.13 14.18 -7.53
N TYR A 202 -1.76 14.12 -6.35
CA TYR A 202 -1.83 15.26 -5.44
C TYR A 202 -0.44 15.67 -4.94
N GLN A 203 0.38 14.71 -4.50
CA GLN A 203 1.71 14.99 -3.99
C GLN A 203 2.64 15.47 -5.10
N LEU A 204 2.61 14.85 -6.28
CA LEU A 204 3.40 15.25 -7.44
C LEU A 204 3.06 16.68 -7.90
N TYR A 205 1.77 17.04 -7.89
CA TYR A 205 1.35 18.40 -8.16
C TYR A 205 1.89 19.40 -7.13
N LYS A 206 1.87 19.02 -5.85
CA LYS A 206 2.35 19.86 -4.74
C LYS A 206 3.87 20.06 -4.81
N GLU A 207 4.63 19.00 -5.07
CA GLU A 207 6.10 18.99 -5.07
C GLU A 207 6.70 19.18 -6.49
N ARG A 208 5.89 19.63 -7.47
CA ARG A 208 6.31 19.75 -8.88
C ARG A 208 7.53 20.62 -9.11
N ALA A 209 7.82 21.56 -8.21
CA ALA A 209 8.98 22.43 -8.30
C ALA A 209 10.32 21.68 -8.06
N LEU A 210 10.27 20.49 -7.45
CA LEU A 210 11.43 19.62 -7.21
C LEU A 210 11.73 18.70 -8.40
N LEU A 211 10.87 18.67 -9.42
CA LEU A 211 11.09 17.85 -10.61
C LEU A 211 12.25 18.41 -11.43
N SER A 212 13.30 17.60 -11.63
CA SER A 212 14.45 17.92 -12.48
C SER A 212 14.66 16.83 -13.54
N LEU A 213 14.94 17.24 -14.76
CA LEU A 213 15.30 16.30 -15.83
C LEU A 213 16.63 15.57 -15.57
N ASP A 214 17.49 16.16 -14.75
CA ASP A 214 18.79 15.56 -14.39
C ASP A 214 18.62 14.28 -13.57
N ASP A 215 17.49 14.14 -12.87
CA ASP A 215 17.18 12.98 -12.01
C ASP A 215 16.44 11.86 -12.76
N THR A 216 16.18 12.01 -14.07
CA THR A 216 15.37 11.08 -14.89
C THR A 216 15.88 9.63 -14.83
N GLY A 217 17.19 9.42 -14.80
CA GLY A 217 17.75 8.08 -14.73
C GLY A 217 17.51 7.42 -13.37
N MET A 218 17.62 8.16 -12.27
CA MET A 218 17.30 7.69 -10.93
C MET A 218 15.81 7.30 -10.85
N TRP A 219 14.91 8.17 -11.31
CA TRP A 219 13.48 7.88 -11.36
C TRP A 219 13.14 6.68 -12.22
N SER A 220 13.78 6.55 -13.40
CA SER A 220 13.55 5.43 -14.30
C SER A 220 13.95 4.08 -13.65
N VAL A 221 15.12 4.03 -13.02
CA VAL A 221 15.61 2.82 -12.34
C VAL A 221 14.67 2.45 -11.18
N GLY A 222 14.31 3.41 -10.33
CA GLY A 222 13.40 3.18 -9.22
C GLY A 222 12.02 2.74 -9.68
N PHE A 223 11.44 3.44 -10.66
CA PHE A 223 10.14 3.12 -11.24
C PHE A 223 10.10 1.70 -11.83
N VAL A 224 11.08 1.34 -12.66
CA VAL A 224 11.15 0.02 -13.29
C VAL A 224 11.37 -1.08 -12.26
N SER A 225 12.24 -0.87 -11.29
CA SER A 225 12.46 -1.85 -10.21
C SER A 225 11.23 -2.04 -9.34
N ALA A 226 10.52 -0.96 -8.99
CA ALA A 226 9.26 -1.03 -8.26
C ALA A 226 8.17 -1.76 -9.07
N PHE A 227 8.06 -1.45 -10.37
CA PHE A 227 7.13 -2.16 -11.25
C PHE A 227 7.43 -3.67 -11.31
N CYS A 228 8.67 -4.05 -11.58
CA CYS A 228 9.05 -5.46 -11.72
C CYS A 228 8.87 -6.23 -10.41
N SER A 229 9.33 -5.68 -9.29
CA SER A 229 9.21 -6.33 -7.97
C SER A 229 7.75 -6.41 -7.51
N ALA A 230 6.93 -5.36 -7.72
CA ALA A 230 5.50 -5.37 -7.44
C ALA A 230 4.75 -6.40 -8.29
N PHE A 231 5.06 -6.48 -9.59
CA PHE A 231 4.45 -7.46 -10.48
C PHE A 231 4.68 -8.90 -10.02
N LEU A 232 5.92 -9.21 -9.67
CA LEU A 232 6.28 -10.53 -9.13
C LEU A 232 5.61 -10.77 -7.77
N CYS A 233 5.60 -9.77 -6.89
CA CYS A 233 5.00 -9.84 -5.56
C CYS A 233 3.48 -10.07 -5.62
N VAL A 234 2.75 -9.33 -6.43
CA VAL A 234 1.29 -9.46 -6.62
C VAL A 234 0.93 -10.87 -7.08
N ARG A 235 1.62 -11.38 -8.09
CA ARG A 235 1.40 -12.75 -8.61
C ARG A 235 1.75 -13.82 -7.59
N TRP A 236 2.86 -13.62 -6.89
CA TRP A 236 3.27 -14.53 -5.82
C TRP A 236 2.24 -14.54 -4.69
N LEU A 237 1.79 -13.37 -4.22
CA LEU A 237 0.81 -13.28 -3.14
C LEU A 237 -0.51 -13.97 -3.49
N LEU A 238 -1.05 -13.75 -4.69
CA LEU A 238 -2.28 -14.41 -5.14
C LEU A 238 -2.15 -15.94 -5.13
N ARG A 239 -0.99 -16.46 -5.54
CA ARG A 239 -0.71 -17.90 -5.48
C ARG A 239 -0.53 -18.37 -4.04
N TYR A 240 0.16 -17.59 -3.21
CA TYR A 240 0.41 -17.93 -1.82
C TYR A 240 -0.89 -18.06 -1.01
N ILE A 241 -1.79 -17.10 -1.09
CA ILE A 241 -3.06 -17.09 -0.34
C ILE A 241 -4.06 -18.15 -0.77
N SER A 242 -3.84 -18.83 -1.88
CA SER A 242 -4.69 -19.96 -2.31
C SER A 242 -4.56 -21.18 -1.40
N SER A 243 -3.45 -21.30 -0.66
CA SER A 243 -3.14 -22.44 0.20
C SER A 243 -2.60 -22.05 1.58
N HIS A 244 -2.34 -20.78 1.84
CA HIS A 244 -1.77 -20.27 3.08
C HIS A 244 -2.60 -19.11 3.64
N ASP A 245 -2.39 -18.83 4.94
CA ASP A 245 -2.97 -17.70 5.65
C ASP A 245 -1.99 -16.51 5.79
N PHE A 246 -2.44 -15.45 6.46
CA PHE A 246 -1.63 -14.25 6.66
C PHE A 246 -0.78 -14.27 7.96
N THR A 247 -0.77 -15.39 8.70
CA THR A 247 0.00 -15.54 9.94
C THR A 247 1.49 -15.19 9.83
N PRO A 248 2.23 -15.61 8.78
CA PRO A 248 3.64 -15.23 8.63
C PRO A 248 3.86 -13.71 8.53
N PHE A 249 2.96 -13.00 7.84
CA PHE A 249 3.03 -11.54 7.74
C PHE A 249 2.77 -10.86 9.09
N ALA A 250 1.92 -11.46 9.94
CA ALA A 250 1.68 -10.96 11.28
C ALA A 250 2.94 -11.01 12.14
N TRP A 251 3.63 -12.14 12.14
CA TRP A 251 4.90 -12.29 12.88
C TRP A 251 5.99 -11.39 12.33
N TYR A 252 6.08 -11.27 11.00
CA TYR A 252 6.98 -10.33 10.37
C TYR A 252 6.73 -8.89 10.85
N ARG A 253 5.47 -8.43 10.87
CA ARG A 253 5.09 -7.09 11.35
C ARG A 253 5.50 -6.88 12.80
N ILE A 254 5.25 -7.85 13.68
CA ILE A 254 5.62 -7.74 15.10
C ILE A 254 7.14 -7.63 15.24
N ALA A 255 7.89 -8.48 14.57
CA ALA A 255 9.35 -8.45 14.60
C ALA A 255 9.91 -7.13 14.03
N PHE A 256 9.37 -6.67 12.89
CA PHE A 256 9.77 -5.40 12.28
C PHE A 256 9.41 -4.20 13.16
N GLY A 257 8.23 -4.17 13.78
CA GLY A 257 7.85 -3.12 14.72
C GLY A 257 8.76 -3.05 15.95
N LEU A 258 9.21 -4.20 16.47
CA LEU A 258 10.22 -4.25 17.54
C LEU A 258 11.58 -3.74 17.05
N ALA A 259 11.98 -4.06 15.82
CA ALA A 259 13.20 -3.53 15.20
C ALA A 259 13.12 -1.99 15.06
N VAL A 260 11.98 -1.45 14.61
CA VAL A 260 11.74 0.00 14.53
C VAL A 260 11.89 0.67 15.90
N LEU A 261 11.33 0.09 16.97
CA LEU A 261 11.54 0.60 18.34
C LEU A 261 13.02 0.55 18.75
N GLY A 262 13.70 -0.55 18.42
CA GLY A 262 15.12 -0.71 18.70
C GLY A 262 15.98 0.37 18.02
N THR A 263 15.75 0.63 16.73
CA THR A 263 16.47 1.67 15.98
C THR A 263 16.17 3.08 16.49
N ALA A 264 14.91 3.34 16.87
CA ALA A 264 14.52 4.61 17.45
C ALA A 264 15.17 4.87 18.81
N TYR A 265 15.24 3.83 19.65
CA TYR A 265 15.82 3.95 21.00
C TYR A 265 17.35 4.05 20.96
N SER A 266 18.01 3.36 20.03
CA SER A 266 19.46 3.43 19.85
C SER A 266 19.94 4.68 19.10
N GLY A 267 19.02 5.43 18.48
CA GLY A 267 19.36 6.59 17.64
C GLY A 267 20.08 6.23 16.35
N THR A 268 20.01 4.97 15.91
CA THR A 268 20.68 4.50 14.69
C THR A 268 19.98 4.91 13.41
N VAL A 269 18.71 5.32 13.49
CA VAL A 269 17.87 5.77 12.36
C VAL A 269 17.23 7.11 12.71
N ASN A 270 17.29 8.07 11.79
CA ASN A 270 16.67 9.37 11.97
C ASN A 270 15.22 9.35 11.47
N TRP A 271 14.29 9.01 12.34
CA TRP A 271 12.86 8.94 12.04
C TRP A 271 12.18 10.31 11.87
N SER A 272 12.83 11.41 12.19
CA SER A 272 12.25 12.76 12.12
C SER A 272 12.41 13.43 10.75
N ALA A 273 13.08 12.80 9.80
CA ALA A 273 13.36 13.36 8.48
C ALA A 273 12.20 13.18 7.46
N HIS A 274 11.09 12.53 7.84
CA HIS A 274 9.97 12.18 6.92
C HIS A 274 8.69 12.97 7.09
#